data_b0f9468a0ec2d12b57a2f8ef435e3b6e
#
_entry.id   b0f9468a0ec2d12b57a2f8ef435e3b6e
#
_cell.length_a   1.000
_cell.length_b   1.000
_cell.length_c   1.000
_cell.angle_alpha   90.00
_cell.angle_beta   90.00
_cell.angle_gamma   90.00
#
_symmetry.space_group_name_H-M   'P 1'
#
loop_
_entity.id
_entity.type
_entity.pdbx_description
1 polymer ?
#
loop_
_entity_poly.entity_id
_entity_poly.type
_entity_poly.pdbx_seq_one_letter_code
_entity_poly.pdbx_strand_id
1 'polypeptide(L)'
;MPNENEPRAPTLADFKLLLDSLNRHGVEYLLVGGFALLAHGYSRMTMDIDILVPPTPDCAAKVKEALLVLPDKAAQAIDLAWFVEGGTIRVADEFVVDIMFNACGETYESLKQYAEVIDMDGTKVHTINVKGLLLTKQTSRAKDVPDRLLLERALELARKQRGSREDLER
;
A
#
# COMPACT_ATOMS: atom_id res chain seq x y z
N MET A 1 -2.67 -23.31 21.22
CA MET A 1 -1.34 -22.85 20.90
C MET A 1 -1.36 -22.16 19.55
N PRO A 2 -0.87 -20.93 19.42
CA PRO A 2 -0.72 -20.34 18.09
C PRO A 2 0.20 -21.23 17.26
N ASN A 3 -0.17 -21.45 16.01
CA ASN A 3 0.64 -22.22 15.09
C ASN A 3 1.92 -21.42 14.78
N GLU A 4 3.09 -21.95 15.10
CA GLU A 4 4.37 -21.25 14.90
C GLU A 4 4.64 -20.86 13.43
N ASN A 5 3.83 -21.36 12.51
CA ASN A 5 3.92 -21.10 11.07
C ASN A 5 2.87 -20.10 10.55
N GLU A 6 2.03 -19.50 11.40
CA GLU A 6 1.08 -18.49 10.95
C GLU A 6 1.73 -17.10 10.93
N PRO A 7 1.55 -16.34 9.83
CA PRO A 7 2.05 -14.97 9.75
C PRO A 7 1.48 -14.11 10.90
N ARG A 8 2.32 -13.31 11.49
CA ARG A 8 1.93 -12.33 12.50
C ARG A 8 1.58 -10.99 11.87
N ALA A 9 0.92 -10.12 12.62
CA ALA A 9 0.73 -8.74 12.21
C ALA A 9 2.09 -8.04 12.06
N PRO A 10 2.30 -7.27 10.97
CA PRO A 10 3.53 -6.50 10.81
C PRO A 10 3.62 -5.38 11.85
N THR A 11 4.83 -5.16 12.36
CA THR A 11 5.14 -4.01 13.20
C THR A 11 5.52 -2.81 12.34
N LEU A 12 5.63 -1.63 12.96
CA LEU A 12 6.14 -0.44 12.26
C LEU A 12 7.58 -0.66 11.76
N ALA A 13 8.41 -1.36 12.54
CA ALA A 13 9.77 -1.69 12.13
C ALA A 13 9.80 -2.61 10.90
N ASP A 14 8.92 -3.61 10.84
CA ASP A 14 8.75 -4.48 9.67
C ASP A 14 8.36 -3.69 8.43
N PHE A 15 7.40 -2.80 8.59
CA PHE A 15 6.91 -1.93 7.52
C PHE A 15 8.04 -1.05 6.96
N LYS A 16 8.82 -0.41 7.84
CA LYS A 16 9.95 0.42 7.42
C LYS A 16 11.03 -0.39 6.73
N LEU A 17 11.36 -1.56 7.26
CA LEU A 17 12.33 -2.48 6.65
C LEU A 17 11.94 -2.84 5.21
N LEU A 18 10.68 -3.20 5.02
CA LEU A 18 10.15 -3.55 3.70
C LEU A 18 10.21 -2.37 2.73
N LEU A 19 9.72 -1.20 3.14
CA LEU A 19 9.67 -0.03 2.27
C LEU A 19 11.07 0.50 1.94
N ASP A 20 11.99 0.50 2.89
CA ASP A 20 13.38 0.85 2.64
C ASP A 20 14.02 -0.08 1.61
N SER A 21 13.70 -1.37 1.66
CA SER A 21 14.17 -2.35 0.68
C SER A 21 13.57 -2.11 -0.70
N LEU A 22 12.27 -1.86 -0.78
CA LEU A 22 11.61 -1.51 -2.06
C LEU A 22 12.24 -0.27 -2.68
N ASN A 23 12.47 0.76 -1.89
CA ASN A 23 13.06 2.01 -2.34
C ASN A 23 14.52 1.81 -2.82
N ARG A 24 15.30 1.06 -2.07
CA ARG A 24 16.70 0.77 -2.39
C ARG A 24 16.85 -0.01 -3.69
N HIS A 25 15.91 -0.91 -3.99
CA HIS A 25 15.90 -1.69 -5.23
C HIS A 25 15.22 -0.95 -6.40
N GLY A 26 14.78 0.29 -6.20
CA GLY A 26 14.16 1.08 -7.26
C GLY A 26 12.82 0.56 -7.73
N VAL A 27 12.06 -0.11 -6.85
CA VAL A 27 10.73 -0.63 -7.17
C VAL A 27 9.74 0.52 -7.36
N GLU A 28 9.03 0.51 -8.48
CA GLU A 28 7.86 1.35 -8.66
C GLU A 28 6.67 0.71 -7.94
N TYR A 29 6.16 1.37 -6.92
CA TYR A 29 5.01 0.87 -6.14
C TYR A 29 4.18 2.03 -5.62
N LEU A 30 2.94 1.74 -5.31
CA LEU A 30 2.06 2.60 -4.52
C LEU A 30 1.51 1.78 -3.36
N LEU A 31 1.80 2.23 -2.14
CA LEU A 31 1.22 1.63 -0.95
C LEU A 31 -0.28 1.91 -0.93
N VAL A 32 -1.08 0.87 -0.75
CA VAL A 32 -2.54 0.93 -0.61
C VAL A 32 -2.96 0.18 0.64
N GLY A 33 -4.25 0.04 0.89
CA GLY A 33 -4.76 -0.72 2.02
C GLY A 33 -4.57 -0.05 3.39
N GLY A 34 -4.60 -0.86 4.45
CA GLY A 34 -4.59 -0.36 5.83
C GLY A 34 -3.32 0.40 6.22
N PHE A 35 -2.15 -0.02 5.73
CA PHE A 35 -0.90 0.69 6.01
C PHE A 35 -0.82 2.05 5.30
N ALA A 36 -1.51 2.22 4.16
CA ALA A 36 -1.62 3.53 3.53
C ALA A 36 -2.45 4.49 4.40
N LEU A 37 -3.52 4.01 5.02
CA LEU A 37 -4.29 4.80 5.99
C LEU A 37 -3.43 5.18 7.18
N LEU A 38 -2.63 4.24 7.69
CA LEU A 38 -1.70 4.50 8.79
C LEU A 38 -0.66 5.56 8.41
N ALA A 39 -0.13 5.51 7.20
CA ALA A 39 0.82 6.50 6.70
C ALA A 39 0.20 7.91 6.63
N HIS A 40 -1.10 8.01 6.37
CA HIS A 40 -1.85 9.25 6.41
C HIS A 40 -2.25 9.70 7.83
N GLY A 41 -1.83 8.99 8.87
CA GLY A 41 -2.09 9.35 10.26
C GLY A 41 -3.37 8.78 10.86
N TYR A 42 -4.05 7.85 10.15
CA TYR A 42 -5.25 7.20 10.67
C TYR A 42 -4.88 5.93 11.44
N SER A 43 -5.45 5.79 12.64
CA SER A 43 -5.27 4.58 13.44
C SER A 43 -6.05 3.42 12.82
N ARG A 44 -5.36 2.37 12.46
CA ARG A 44 -5.94 1.20 11.81
C ARG A 44 -5.17 -0.06 12.17
N MET A 45 -5.86 -1.10 12.63
CA MET A 45 -5.28 -2.43 12.71
C MET A 45 -5.26 -3.07 11.32
N THR A 46 -4.11 -3.59 10.92
CA THR A 46 -3.94 -4.25 9.63
C THR A 46 -2.98 -5.42 9.78
N MET A 47 -3.31 -6.51 9.06
CA MET A 47 -2.54 -7.76 9.09
C MET A 47 -1.62 -7.89 7.89
N ASP A 48 -1.88 -7.15 6.81
CA ASP A 48 -1.20 -7.29 5.54
C ASP A 48 -0.66 -5.93 5.08
N ILE A 49 0.47 -5.96 4.38
CA ILE A 49 0.98 -4.78 3.67
C ILE A 49 0.65 -4.96 2.21
N ASP A 50 -0.11 -4.02 1.64
CA ASP A 50 -0.58 -4.08 0.26
C ASP A 50 0.17 -3.07 -0.61
N ILE A 51 0.84 -3.55 -1.65
CA ILE A 51 1.51 -2.70 -2.64
C ILE A 51 0.93 -2.94 -4.03
N LEU A 52 0.64 -1.85 -4.73
CA LEU A 52 0.19 -1.87 -6.11
C LEU A 52 1.38 -1.55 -7.01
N VAL A 53 1.65 -2.42 -7.99
CA VAL A 53 2.84 -2.33 -8.84
C VAL A 53 2.47 -2.46 -10.32
N PRO A 54 3.30 -1.93 -11.25
CA PRO A 54 3.11 -2.19 -12.66
C PRO A 54 3.43 -3.65 -13.01
N PRO A 55 2.66 -4.27 -13.93
CA PRO A 55 2.81 -5.68 -14.29
C PRO A 55 3.92 -5.89 -15.33
N THR A 56 5.12 -5.41 -15.05
CA THR A 56 6.25 -5.47 -15.97
C THR A 56 7.32 -6.46 -15.51
N PRO A 57 8.07 -7.11 -16.43
CA PRO A 57 9.16 -8.01 -16.05
C PRO A 57 10.25 -7.32 -15.22
N ASP A 58 10.56 -6.07 -15.51
CA ASP A 58 11.54 -5.29 -14.76
C ASP A 58 11.08 -5.07 -13.30
N CYS A 59 9.83 -4.68 -13.10
CA CYS A 59 9.25 -4.53 -11.78
C CYS A 59 9.23 -5.87 -11.03
N ALA A 60 8.85 -6.95 -11.69
CA ALA A 60 8.81 -8.29 -11.11
C ALA A 60 10.16 -8.70 -10.52
N ALA A 61 11.23 -8.53 -11.28
CA ALA A 61 12.58 -8.85 -10.83
C ALA A 61 13.00 -8.03 -9.61
N LYS A 62 12.73 -6.71 -9.62
CA LYS A 62 13.05 -5.80 -8.53
C LYS A 62 12.25 -6.09 -7.27
N VAL A 63 10.96 -6.37 -7.39
CA VAL A 63 10.08 -6.72 -6.26
C VAL A 63 10.57 -8.01 -5.60
N LYS A 64 10.84 -9.04 -6.38
CA LYS A 64 11.35 -10.31 -5.86
C LYS A 64 12.63 -10.11 -5.05
N GLU A 65 13.61 -9.39 -5.61
CA GLU A 65 14.85 -9.07 -4.91
C GLU A 65 14.63 -8.27 -3.63
N ALA A 66 13.78 -7.25 -3.69
CA ALA A 66 13.49 -6.41 -2.54
C ALA A 66 12.84 -7.18 -1.39
N LEU A 67 11.93 -8.11 -1.70
CA LEU A 67 11.23 -8.91 -0.70
C LEU A 67 12.09 -10.00 -0.06
N LEU A 68 13.24 -10.32 -0.62
CA LEU A 68 14.19 -11.26 0.00
C LEU A 68 14.80 -10.72 1.31
N VAL A 69 14.57 -9.45 1.64
CA VAL A 69 14.94 -8.89 2.95
C VAL A 69 14.14 -9.50 4.10
N LEU A 70 12.97 -10.08 3.81
CA LEU A 70 12.12 -10.71 4.80
C LEU A 70 12.75 -12.01 5.33
N PRO A 71 12.60 -12.31 6.64
CA PRO A 71 13.40 -13.35 7.33
C PRO A 71 13.27 -14.74 6.75
N ASP A 72 12.06 -15.16 6.38
CA ASP A 72 11.80 -16.53 5.90
C ASP A 72 12.09 -16.71 4.41
N LYS A 73 12.50 -15.65 3.71
CA LYS A 73 12.81 -15.69 2.27
C LYS A 73 11.67 -16.24 1.40
N ALA A 74 10.43 -16.04 1.81
CA ALA A 74 9.26 -16.55 1.09
C ALA A 74 9.19 -16.06 -0.36
N ALA A 75 9.76 -14.90 -0.66
CA ALA A 75 9.82 -14.34 -2.01
C ALA A 75 10.64 -15.20 -3.00
N GLN A 76 11.46 -16.13 -2.54
CA GLN A 76 12.17 -17.07 -3.42
C GLN A 76 11.20 -17.88 -4.28
N ALA A 77 10.01 -18.15 -3.78
CA ALA A 77 8.98 -18.91 -4.47
C ALA A 77 8.24 -18.11 -5.55
N ILE A 78 8.44 -16.80 -5.66
CA ILE A 78 7.77 -16.00 -6.67
C ILE A 78 8.25 -16.37 -8.06
N ASP A 79 7.31 -16.78 -8.92
CA ASP A 79 7.54 -16.91 -10.35
C ASP A 79 7.27 -15.55 -11.01
N LEU A 80 8.26 -15.01 -11.72
CA LEU A 80 8.13 -13.71 -12.36
C LEU A 80 7.00 -13.66 -13.40
N ALA A 81 6.63 -14.82 -13.98
CA ALA A 81 5.51 -14.93 -14.90
C ALA A 81 4.16 -14.56 -14.26
N TRP A 82 4.02 -14.69 -12.95
CA TRP A 82 2.79 -14.33 -12.23
C TRP A 82 2.44 -12.84 -12.37
N PHE A 83 3.43 -11.98 -12.58
CA PHE A 83 3.20 -10.54 -12.80
C PHE A 83 2.43 -10.27 -14.10
N VAL A 84 2.62 -11.10 -15.11
CA VAL A 84 1.90 -10.99 -16.38
C VAL A 84 0.45 -11.51 -16.26
N GLU A 85 0.24 -12.51 -15.40
CA GLU A 85 -1.08 -13.11 -15.16
C GLU A 85 -2.03 -12.14 -14.44
N GLY A 86 -1.51 -11.20 -13.66
CA GLY A 86 -2.27 -10.09 -13.09
C GLY A 86 -3.08 -10.39 -11.83
N GLY A 87 -3.01 -11.61 -11.30
CA GLY A 87 -3.62 -11.95 -10.01
C GLY A 87 -2.78 -11.47 -8.82
N THR A 88 -3.43 -11.18 -7.70
CA THR A 88 -2.72 -10.81 -6.48
C THR A 88 -1.75 -11.91 -6.06
N ILE A 89 -0.50 -11.52 -5.79
CA ILE A 89 0.53 -12.43 -5.29
C ILE A 89 0.68 -12.22 -3.80
N ARG A 90 0.28 -13.23 -3.01
CA ARG A 90 0.42 -13.20 -1.56
C ARG A 90 1.77 -13.81 -1.15
N VAL A 91 2.61 -13.01 -0.52
CA VAL A 91 3.88 -13.45 0.05
C VAL A 91 3.71 -13.60 1.55
N ALA A 92 3.55 -14.84 2.02
CA ALA A 92 3.41 -15.15 3.43
C ALA A 92 4.78 -15.48 4.02
N ASP A 93 5.42 -14.49 4.59
CA ASP A 93 6.67 -14.58 5.34
C ASP A 93 6.35 -14.52 6.85
N GLU A 94 7.16 -13.91 7.70
CA GLU A 94 6.77 -13.66 9.10
C GLU A 94 5.49 -12.80 9.20
N PHE A 95 5.29 -11.94 8.22
CA PHE A 95 4.04 -11.21 7.98
C PHE A 95 3.70 -11.28 6.49
N VAL A 96 2.49 -10.88 6.13
CA VAL A 96 1.99 -11.00 4.76
C VAL A 96 2.19 -9.70 3.99
N VAL A 97 2.74 -9.84 2.78
CA VAL A 97 2.80 -8.78 1.77
C VAL A 97 1.97 -9.21 0.57
N ASP A 98 0.98 -8.43 0.21
CA ASP A 98 0.17 -8.65 -0.99
C ASP A 98 0.65 -7.74 -2.12
N ILE A 99 1.12 -8.35 -3.20
CA ILE A 99 1.52 -7.65 -4.42
C ILE A 99 0.30 -7.63 -5.34
N MET A 100 -0.19 -6.43 -5.64
CA MET A 100 -1.42 -6.22 -6.38
C MET A 100 -1.17 -5.51 -7.70
N PHE A 101 -1.99 -5.79 -8.69
CA PHE A 101 -1.96 -5.13 -10.01
C PHE A 101 -3.25 -4.36 -10.28
N ASN A 102 -4.28 -4.62 -9.48
CA ASN A 102 -5.58 -3.98 -9.58
C ASN A 102 -6.17 -3.79 -8.17
N ALA A 103 -6.69 -2.61 -7.91
CA ALA A 103 -7.40 -2.29 -6.68
C ALA A 103 -8.71 -1.59 -7.05
N CYS A 104 -9.82 -2.34 -7.01
CA CYS A 104 -11.15 -1.84 -7.38
C CYS A 104 -11.21 -1.25 -8.80
N GLY A 105 -10.57 -1.91 -9.77
CA GLY A 105 -10.47 -1.45 -11.16
C GLY A 105 -9.35 -0.45 -11.42
N GLU A 106 -8.70 0.06 -10.39
CA GLU A 106 -7.58 0.97 -10.50
C GLU A 106 -6.24 0.22 -10.61
N THR A 107 -5.33 0.75 -11.41
CA THR A 107 -4.00 0.19 -11.63
C THR A 107 -2.93 1.16 -11.13
N TYR A 108 -1.67 0.69 -11.05
CA TYR A 108 -0.53 1.57 -10.78
C TYR A 108 -0.55 2.78 -11.73
N GLU A 109 -0.75 2.55 -13.01
CA GLU A 109 -0.73 3.61 -14.04
C GLU A 109 -1.88 4.61 -13.84
N SER A 110 -3.10 4.14 -13.53
CA SER A 110 -4.25 5.03 -13.32
C SER A 110 -4.13 5.83 -12.02
N LEU A 111 -3.47 5.29 -10.99
CA LEU A 111 -3.31 5.94 -9.69
C LEU A 111 -2.08 6.82 -9.56
N LYS A 112 -1.14 6.79 -10.51
CA LYS A 112 0.06 7.63 -10.49
C LYS A 112 -0.25 9.12 -10.33
N GLN A 113 -1.34 9.59 -10.90
CA GLN A 113 -1.78 10.99 -10.79
C GLN A 113 -2.09 11.41 -9.35
N TYR A 114 -2.34 10.46 -8.46
CA TYR A 114 -2.62 10.70 -7.03
C TYR A 114 -1.41 10.40 -6.15
N ALA A 115 -0.25 10.09 -6.74
CA ALA A 115 0.94 9.70 -6.00
C ALA A 115 1.39 10.78 -5.02
N GLU A 116 1.78 10.35 -3.85
CA GLU A 116 2.27 11.18 -2.76
C GLU A 116 3.40 10.45 -2.05
N VAL A 117 4.42 11.18 -1.61
CA VAL A 117 5.51 10.63 -0.81
C VAL A 117 5.39 11.16 0.61
N ILE A 118 5.27 10.24 1.56
CA ILE A 118 5.21 10.55 2.99
C ILE A 118 6.52 10.10 3.63
N ASP A 119 7.15 10.95 4.42
CA ASP A 119 8.31 10.57 5.22
C ASP A 119 7.84 10.04 6.59
N MET A 120 8.17 8.78 6.87
CA MET A 120 7.88 8.14 8.16
C MET A 120 9.21 7.83 8.85
N ASP A 121 9.66 8.75 9.69
CA ASP A 121 10.91 8.61 10.45
C ASP A 121 12.13 8.22 9.58
N GLY A 122 12.28 8.91 8.45
CA GLY A 122 13.38 8.70 7.51
C GLY A 122 13.12 7.67 6.41
N THR A 123 12.01 6.93 6.47
CA THR A 123 11.59 6.02 5.42
C THR A 123 10.63 6.73 4.47
N LYS A 124 10.96 6.76 3.18
CA LYS A 124 10.08 7.31 2.14
C LYS A 124 8.98 6.31 1.82
N VAL A 125 7.74 6.72 1.97
CA VAL A 125 6.56 5.91 1.68
C VAL A 125 5.90 6.44 0.42
N HIS A 126 6.01 5.69 -0.68
CA HIS A 126 5.32 6.00 -1.92
C HIS A 126 3.89 5.47 -1.84
N THR A 127 2.94 6.37 -1.74
CA THR A 127 1.53 6.05 -1.60
C THR A 127 0.69 6.95 -2.50
N ILE A 128 -0.60 6.99 -2.28
CA ILE A 128 -1.54 7.84 -2.97
C ILE A 128 -2.26 8.74 -1.96
N ASN A 129 -2.74 9.88 -2.43
CA ASN A 129 -3.48 10.80 -1.57
C ASN A 129 -4.85 10.22 -1.16
N VAL A 130 -5.56 10.91 -0.30
CA VAL A 130 -6.87 10.47 0.21
C VAL A 130 -7.86 10.20 -0.91
N LYS A 131 -7.87 11.03 -1.96
CA LYS A 131 -8.74 10.82 -3.11
C LYS A 131 -8.44 9.52 -3.84
N GLY A 132 -7.16 9.21 -4.07
CA GLY A 132 -6.73 7.95 -4.67
C GLY A 132 -7.09 6.76 -3.81
N LEU A 133 -6.88 6.84 -2.49
CA LEU A 133 -7.26 5.78 -1.54
C LEU A 133 -8.76 5.51 -1.59
N LEU A 134 -9.59 6.55 -1.66
CA LEU A 134 -11.03 6.39 -1.76
C LEU A 134 -11.43 5.59 -3.00
N LEU A 135 -10.77 5.82 -4.14
CA LEU A 135 -11.01 5.05 -5.37
C LEU A 135 -10.74 3.55 -5.18
N THR A 136 -9.76 3.18 -4.36
CA THR A 136 -9.43 1.77 -4.07
C THR A 136 -10.42 1.10 -3.11
N LYS A 137 -11.33 1.86 -2.50
CA LYS A 137 -12.32 1.39 -1.52
C LYS A 137 -13.75 1.34 -2.07
N GLN A 138 -13.95 1.58 -3.35
CA GLN A 138 -15.26 1.53 -4.01
C GLN A 138 -15.69 0.08 -4.29
N THR A 139 -15.79 -0.72 -3.24
CA THR A 139 -16.19 -2.12 -3.29
C THR A 139 -17.50 -2.34 -2.55
N SER A 140 -18.15 -3.49 -2.80
CA SER A 140 -19.33 -3.92 -2.06
C SER A 140 -19.00 -4.63 -0.74
N ARG A 141 -17.69 -4.82 -0.42
CA ARG A 141 -17.29 -5.52 0.80
C ARG A 141 -17.59 -4.68 2.04
N ALA A 142 -18.26 -5.30 3.03
CA ALA A 142 -18.63 -4.63 4.27
C ALA A 142 -17.41 -4.07 5.04
N LYS A 143 -16.26 -4.74 4.96
CA LYS A 143 -15.02 -4.32 5.62
C LYS A 143 -14.42 -3.00 5.07
N ASP A 144 -14.77 -2.62 3.84
CA ASP A 144 -14.29 -1.40 3.20
C ASP A 144 -15.17 -0.19 3.53
N VAL A 145 -16.37 -0.38 4.05
CA VAL A 145 -17.31 0.70 4.38
C VAL A 145 -16.76 1.69 5.42
N PRO A 146 -16.18 1.25 6.55
CA PRO A 146 -15.62 2.17 7.53
C PRO A 146 -14.48 3.02 6.95
N ASP A 147 -13.60 2.42 6.16
CA ASP A 147 -12.48 3.12 5.52
C ASP A 147 -12.98 4.16 4.52
N ARG A 148 -13.98 3.79 3.71
CA ARG A 148 -14.58 4.68 2.74
C ARG A 148 -15.23 5.90 3.41
N LEU A 149 -15.99 5.69 4.47
CA LEU A 149 -16.60 6.78 5.24
C LEU A 149 -15.56 7.71 5.86
N LEU A 150 -14.48 7.14 6.40
CA LEU A 150 -13.37 7.90 6.96
C LEU A 150 -12.70 8.79 5.89
N LEU A 151 -12.43 8.24 4.72
CA LEU A 151 -11.79 8.95 3.62
C LEU A 151 -12.69 10.02 3.02
N GLU A 152 -13.99 9.76 2.88
CA GLU A 152 -14.96 10.74 2.41
C GLU A 152 -15.04 11.94 3.35
N ARG A 153 -15.03 11.68 4.67
CA ARG A 153 -15.02 12.74 5.68
C ARG A 153 -13.72 13.57 5.63
N ALA A 154 -12.58 12.91 5.44
CA ALA A 154 -11.29 13.59 5.31
C ALA A 154 -11.25 14.54 4.11
N LEU A 155 -11.79 14.11 2.97
CA LEU A 155 -11.92 14.97 1.77
C LEU A 155 -12.83 16.15 2.00
N GLU A 156 -13.96 15.96 2.67
CA GLU A 156 -14.91 17.03 2.97
C GLU A 156 -14.28 18.09 3.87
N LEU A 157 -13.58 17.67 4.93
CA LEU A 157 -12.87 18.57 5.82
C LEU A 157 -11.78 19.37 5.09
N ALA A 158 -11.03 18.74 4.19
CA ALA A 158 -10.01 19.42 3.39
C ALA A 158 -10.61 20.47 2.45
N ARG A 159 -11.79 20.22 1.88
CA ARG A 159 -12.53 21.20 1.06
C ARG A 159 -12.97 22.40 1.86
N LYS A 160 -13.49 22.19 3.07
CA LYS A 160 -13.92 23.28 3.98
C LYS A 160 -12.73 24.15 4.40
N GLN A 161 -11.57 23.57 4.69
CA GLN A 161 -10.36 24.32 5.04
C GLN A 161 -9.85 25.17 3.88
N ARG A 162 -9.92 24.69 2.64
CA ARG A 162 -9.55 25.45 1.44
C ARG A 162 -10.49 26.62 1.20
N GLY A 163 -11.79 26.41 1.29
CA GLY A 163 -12.79 27.47 1.18
C GLY A 163 -12.58 28.60 2.20
N SER A 164 -12.30 28.24 3.45
CA SER A 164 -12.03 29.23 4.51
C SER A 164 -10.74 30.02 4.27
N ARG A 165 -9.71 29.43 3.66
CA ARG A 165 -8.47 30.14 3.29
C ARG A 165 -8.71 31.13 2.15
N GLU A 166 -9.45 30.73 1.13
CA GLU A 166 -9.79 31.59 0.00
C GLU A 166 -10.63 32.78 0.44
N ASP A 167 -11.53 32.59 1.40
CA ASP A 167 -12.35 33.68 1.97
C ASP A 167 -11.53 34.67 2.82
N LEU A 168 -10.46 34.22 3.47
CA LEU A 168 -9.56 35.07 4.25
C LEU A 168 -8.57 35.86 3.38
N GLU A 169 -8.25 35.39 2.17
CA GLU A 169 -7.35 36.04 1.21
C GLU A 169 -8.08 37.08 0.30
N ARG A 170 -9.39 37.16 0.39
CA ARG A 170 -10.21 38.17 -0.29
C ARG A 170 -10.44 39.39 0.63
#